data_1cba613146764736558b0869cbc0a676
#
_entry.id   1cba613146764736558b0869cbc0a676
#
_cell.length_a   1.000
_cell.length_b   1.000
_cell.length_c   1.000
_cell.angle_alpha   90.00
_cell.angle_beta   90.00
_cell.angle_gamma   90.00
#
_symmetry.space_group_name_H-M   'P 1'
#
loop_
_entity.id
_entity.type
_entity.pdbx_description
1 polymer ?
#
loop_
_entity_poly.entity_id
_entity_poly.type
_entity_poly.pdbx_seq_one_letter_code
_entity_poly.pdbx_strand_id
1 'polypeptide(L)'
;MSAAARLAELGVVPIEPGLTDDEIDCVERDFGVEFADDHRAFLQAGHPVGPSWPNWRGEGRRSLAKRLQLPADGVLFAVEWRQFWGADWGPRPARMKDALRTARYRLDRVPQLIPVHSHHYLPAGRGSSGHPVLSVVSTDVAVRGADLSDFVEVEFGSGQPRVTDAVATVAFWSELTPRTGGPP
;
A
#
# COMPACT_ATOMS: atom_id res chain seq x y z
N MET A 1 -7.72 -21.18 1.94
CA MET A 1 -6.28 -21.23 1.55
C MET A 1 -5.72 -19.82 1.76
N SER A 2 -4.55 -19.65 2.37
CA SER A 2 -3.97 -18.32 2.57
C SER A 2 -3.39 -17.76 1.27
N ALA A 3 -3.31 -16.42 1.17
CA ALA A 3 -2.70 -15.75 0.02
C ALA A 3 -1.27 -16.23 -0.27
N ALA A 4 -0.46 -16.46 0.77
CA ALA A 4 0.90 -16.98 0.61
C ALA A 4 0.93 -18.41 0.05
N ALA A 5 0.07 -19.30 0.55
CA ALA A 5 -0.03 -20.67 0.02
C ALA A 5 -0.47 -20.67 -1.45
N ARG A 6 -1.41 -19.80 -1.80
CA ARG A 6 -1.85 -19.67 -3.18
C ARG A 6 -0.77 -19.15 -4.10
N LEU A 7 -0.04 -18.12 -3.67
CA LEU A 7 1.10 -17.60 -4.44
C LEU A 7 2.18 -18.66 -4.69
N ALA A 8 2.44 -19.49 -3.67
CA ALA A 8 3.38 -20.61 -3.78
C ALA A 8 2.91 -21.67 -4.79
N GLU A 9 1.61 -22.02 -4.78
CA GLU A 9 1.04 -22.96 -5.76
C GLU A 9 1.12 -22.45 -7.21
N LEU A 10 0.95 -21.14 -7.41
CA LEU A 10 1.06 -20.55 -8.74
C LEU A 10 2.48 -20.60 -9.29
N GLY A 11 3.49 -20.69 -8.46
CA GLY A 11 4.90 -20.87 -8.86
C GLY A 11 5.48 -19.73 -9.70
N VAL A 12 4.87 -18.55 -9.66
CA VAL A 12 5.22 -17.39 -10.50
C VAL A 12 6.35 -16.53 -9.93
N VAL A 13 6.72 -16.78 -8.67
CA VAL A 13 7.76 -16.04 -7.96
C VAL A 13 8.49 -16.97 -6.99
N PRO A 14 9.82 -16.84 -6.82
CA PRO A 14 10.53 -17.53 -5.76
C PRO A 14 10.00 -17.09 -4.38
N ILE A 15 9.78 -18.05 -3.49
CA ILE A 15 9.33 -17.80 -2.12
C ILE A 15 10.37 -18.36 -1.16
N GLU A 16 10.98 -17.48 -0.38
CA GLU A 16 11.87 -17.83 0.71
C GLU A 16 11.08 -18.20 1.97
N PRO A 17 11.73 -18.83 2.98
CA PRO A 17 11.12 -19.04 4.28
C PRO A 17 10.53 -17.72 4.83
N GLY A 18 9.36 -17.80 5.44
CA GLY A 18 8.67 -16.64 5.98
C GLY A 18 9.49 -15.86 7.00
N LEU A 19 9.16 -14.61 7.20
CA LEU A 19 9.81 -13.77 8.20
C LEU A 19 9.44 -14.25 9.60
N THR A 20 10.41 -14.24 10.49
CA THR A 20 10.18 -14.48 11.93
C THR A 20 9.54 -13.24 12.58
N ASP A 21 8.99 -13.42 13.79
CA ASP A 21 8.47 -12.31 14.58
C ASP A 21 9.55 -11.26 14.84
N ASP A 22 10.76 -11.68 15.20
CA ASP A 22 11.90 -10.77 15.45
C ASP A 22 12.28 -9.96 14.20
N GLU A 23 12.24 -10.57 13.01
CA GLU A 23 12.52 -9.89 11.75
C GLU A 23 11.43 -8.84 11.44
N ILE A 24 10.16 -9.18 11.63
CA ILE A 24 9.05 -8.26 11.43
C ILE A 24 9.12 -7.10 12.43
N ASP A 25 9.33 -7.40 13.71
CA ASP A 25 9.43 -6.38 14.76
C ASP A 25 10.64 -5.46 14.53
N CYS A 26 11.72 -5.98 13.94
CA CYS A 26 12.86 -5.17 13.52
C CYS A 26 12.49 -4.20 12.40
N VAL A 27 11.79 -4.68 11.36
CA VAL A 27 11.29 -3.85 10.26
C VAL A 27 10.34 -2.78 10.78
N GLU A 28 9.35 -3.15 11.60
CA GLU A 28 8.38 -2.20 12.17
C GLU A 28 9.07 -1.08 12.96
N ARG A 29 10.05 -1.43 13.79
CA ARG A 29 10.85 -0.47 14.57
C ARG A 29 11.73 0.41 13.69
N ASP A 30 12.38 -0.17 12.70
CA ASP A 30 13.34 0.53 11.84
C ASP A 30 12.69 1.56 10.92
N PHE A 31 11.45 1.31 10.51
CA PHE A 31 10.70 2.17 9.60
C PHE A 31 9.55 2.92 10.26
N GLY A 32 9.25 2.64 11.54
CA GLY A 32 8.14 3.26 12.25
C GLY A 32 6.79 2.92 11.66
N VAL A 33 6.61 1.70 11.19
CA VAL A 33 5.37 1.18 10.60
C VAL A 33 4.84 0.01 11.43
N GLU A 34 3.57 -0.34 11.23
CA GLU A 34 2.98 -1.56 11.77
C GLU A 34 2.27 -2.31 10.64
N PHE A 35 2.63 -3.55 10.41
CA PHE A 35 1.91 -4.36 9.42
C PHE A 35 0.47 -4.64 9.89
N ALA A 36 -0.48 -4.63 8.95
CA ALA A 36 -1.79 -5.23 9.18
C ALA A 36 -1.62 -6.75 9.46
N ASP A 37 -2.54 -7.33 10.22
CA ASP A 37 -2.39 -8.70 10.72
C ASP A 37 -2.33 -9.74 9.58
N ASP A 38 -3.11 -9.54 8.53
CA ASP A 38 -3.10 -10.40 7.34
C ASP A 38 -1.82 -10.23 6.49
N HIS A 39 -1.26 -9.01 6.42
CA HIS A 39 0.02 -8.77 5.77
C HIS A 39 1.18 -9.42 6.55
N ARG A 40 1.16 -9.29 7.90
CA ARG A 40 2.12 -9.98 8.78
C ARG A 40 2.04 -11.49 8.59
N ALA A 41 0.83 -12.06 8.64
CA ALA A 41 0.62 -13.49 8.44
C ALA A 41 1.07 -13.97 7.04
N PHE A 42 0.87 -13.16 6.00
CA PHE A 42 1.35 -13.44 4.64
C PHE A 42 2.88 -13.54 4.60
N LEU A 43 3.57 -12.57 5.17
CA LEU A 43 5.05 -12.54 5.21
C LEU A 43 5.64 -13.66 6.08
N GLN A 44 4.95 -14.06 7.15
CA GLN A 44 5.35 -15.19 8.00
C GLN A 44 5.15 -16.54 7.33
N ALA A 45 4.12 -16.69 6.51
CA ALA A 45 3.86 -17.93 5.78
C ALA A 45 4.83 -18.15 4.61
N GLY A 46 5.37 -17.07 4.04
CA GLY A 46 6.35 -17.11 2.96
C GLY A 46 6.77 -15.72 2.55
N HIS A 47 8.05 -15.54 2.23
CA HIS A 47 8.62 -14.27 1.82
C HIS A 47 8.89 -14.26 0.31
N PRO A 48 8.01 -13.69 -0.53
CA PRO A 48 8.25 -13.58 -1.96
C PRO A 48 9.44 -12.68 -2.25
N VAL A 49 10.32 -13.11 -3.15
CA VAL A 49 11.52 -12.35 -3.52
C VAL A 49 11.59 -12.11 -5.03
N GLY A 50 11.97 -10.91 -5.41
CA GLY A 50 12.07 -10.51 -6.81
C GLY A 50 12.07 -9.00 -6.98
N PRO A 51 12.30 -8.48 -8.21
CA PRO A 51 12.46 -7.03 -8.44
C PRO A 51 11.28 -6.17 -8.00
N SER A 52 10.06 -6.71 -8.11
CA SER A 52 8.82 -6.01 -7.75
C SER A 52 8.38 -6.25 -6.30
N TRP A 53 8.99 -7.20 -5.59
CA TRP A 53 8.69 -7.51 -4.21
C TRP A 53 9.60 -6.75 -3.24
N PRO A 54 9.08 -6.20 -2.15
CA PRO A 54 9.94 -5.64 -1.10
C PRO A 54 10.72 -6.79 -0.44
N ASN A 55 12.04 -6.74 -0.50
CA ASN A 55 12.86 -7.71 0.21
C ASN A 55 13.18 -7.21 1.62
N TRP A 56 12.33 -7.57 2.58
CA TRP A 56 12.44 -7.12 3.96
C TRP A 56 13.70 -7.61 4.71
N ARG A 57 14.40 -8.64 4.19
CA ARG A 57 15.68 -9.13 4.71
C ARG A 57 16.90 -8.54 4.02
N GLY A 58 16.87 -8.50 2.69
CA GLY A 58 18.06 -8.27 1.88
C GLY A 58 18.11 -6.90 1.20
N GLU A 59 17.00 -6.19 1.10
CA GLU A 59 16.97 -4.86 0.50
C GLU A 59 17.54 -3.82 1.48
N GLY A 60 18.38 -2.94 0.97
CA GLY A 60 18.97 -1.89 1.81
C GLY A 60 17.91 -0.96 2.41
N ARG A 61 18.11 -0.54 3.68
CA ARG A 61 17.19 0.34 4.43
C ARG A 61 16.73 1.57 3.62
N ARG A 62 17.64 2.18 2.84
CA ARG A 62 17.31 3.35 2.01
C ARG A 62 16.32 3.01 0.91
N SER A 63 16.43 1.84 0.29
CA SER A 63 15.53 1.39 -0.76
C SER A 63 14.15 1.09 -0.21
N LEU A 64 14.05 0.36 0.89
CA LEU A 64 12.76 0.09 1.57
C LEU A 64 12.09 1.38 2.06
N ALA A 65 12.85 2.30 2.66
CA ALA A 65 12.33 3.61 3.05
C ALA A 65 11.74 4.37 1.86
N LYS A 66 12.42 4.33 0.69
CA LYS A 66 11.91 4.94 -0.54
C LYS A 66 10.59 4.29 -0.97
N ARG A 67 10.48 2.95 -0.94
CA ARG A 67 9.22 2.26 -1.30
C ARG A 67 8.06 2.67 -0.39
N LEU A 68 8.30 2.80 0.91
CA LEU A 68 7.31 3.26 1.89
C LEU A 68 6.89 4.72 1.68
N GLN A 69 7.78 5.56 1.18
CA GLN A 69 7.51 6.99 0.95
C GLN A 69 6.85 7.28 -0.40
N LEU A 70 6.97 6.38 -1.39
CA LEU A 70 6.46 6.60 -2.75
C LEU A 70 5.00 7.08 -2.81
N PRO A 71 4.03 6.54 -2.05
CA PRO A 71 2.66 7.03 -2.09
C PRO A 71 2.55 8.51 -1.69
N ALA A 72 3.17 8.90 -0.59
CA ALA A 72 3.17 10.28 -0.12
C ALA A 72 3.93 11.22 -1.06
N ASP A 73 5.09 10.80 -1.56
CA ASP A 73 5.88 11.57 -2.53
C ASP A 73 5.12 11.78 -3.84
N GLY A 74 4.34 10.79 -4.28
CA GLY A 74 3.47 10.91 -5.45
C GLY A 74 2.39 11.98 -5.27
N VAL A 75 1.78 12.07 -4.09
CA VAL A 75 0.82 13.13 -3.77
C VAL A 75 1.51 14.49 -3.70
N LEU A 76 2.68 14.59 -3.08
CA LEU A 76 3.45 15.85 -3.04
C LEU A 76 3.85 16.32 -4.43
N PHE A 77 4.24 15.40 -5.31
CA PHE A 77 4.48 15.71 -6.72
C PHE A 77 3.22 16.27 -7.41
N ALA A 78 2.05 15.69 -7.14
CA ALA A 78 0.79 16.20 -7.71
C ALA A 78 0.42 17.57 -7.15
N VAL A 79 0.71 17.86 -5.88
CA VAL A 79 0.56 19.21 -5.29
C VAL A 79 1.44 20.22 -6.03
N GLU A 80 2.68 19.87 -6.31
CA GLU A 80 3.65 20.77 -6.94
C GLU A 80 3.35 21.00 -8.44
N TRP A 81 3.06 19.91 -9.19
CA TRP A 81 3.06 19.95 -10.66
C TRP A 81 1.68 19.78 -11.29
N ARG A 82 0.68 19.26 -10.55
CA ARG A 82 -0.66 18.96 -11.07
C ARG A 82 -1.79 19.73 -10.38
N GLN A 83 -1.45 20.71 -9.57
CA GLN A 83 -2.40 21.56 -8.82
C GLN A 83 -3.32 20.75 -7.88
N PHE A 84 -2.94 19.54 -7.52
CA PHE A 84 -3.72 18.72 -6.59
C PHE A 84 -3.79 19.40 -5.21
N TRP A 85 -4.95 19.31 -4.56
CA TRP A 85 -5.14 19.73 -3.18
C TRP A 85 -6.24 18.88 -2.54
N GLY A 86 -5.98 18.30 -1.38
CA GLY A 86 -6.96 17.47 -0.68
C GLY A 86 -8.18 18.30 -0.23
N ALA A 87 -9.37 17.73 -0.38
CA ALA A 87 -10.62 18.43 -0.09
C ALA A 87 -10.67 18.97 1.35
N ASP A 88 -10.20 18.18 2.32
CA ASP A 88 -10.22 18.52 3.75
C ASP A 88 -8.97 19.27 4.24
N TRP A 89 -8.07 19.67 3.34
CA TRP A 89 -6.81 20.32 3.73
C TRP A 89 -6.98 21.82 4.00
N GLY A 90 -8.17 22.39 3.78
CA GLY A 90 -8.46 23.80 3.88
C GLY A 90 -7.94 24.60 2.67
N PRO A 91 -7.89 25.93 2.75
CA PRO A 91 -7.44 26.77 1.64
C PRO A 91 -5.98 26.46 1.26
N ARG A 92 -5.74 26.31 -0.04
CA ARG A 92 -4.38 26.07 -0.54
C ARG A 92 -3.54 27.35 -0.36
N PRO A 93 -2.38 27.27 0.31
CA PRO A 93 -1.46 28.39 0.42
C PRO A 93 -0.97 28.89 -0.95
N ALA A 94 -0.88 30.21 -1.10
CA ALA A 94 -0.44 30.82 -2.36
C ALA A 94 1.03 30.51 -2.70
N ARG A 95 1.88 30.36 -1.68
CA ARG A 95 3.28 30.03 -1.90
C ARG A 95 3.46 28.52 -1.94
N MET A 96 4.08 27.99 -3.00
CA MET A 96 4.30 26.57 -3.19
C MET A 96 5.02 25.91 -2.02
N LYS A 97 6.04 26.54 -1.46
CA LYS A 97 6.75 26.04 -0.26
C LYS A 97 5.81 25.81 0.93
N ASP A 98 4.86 26.70 1.14
CA ASP A 98 3.88 26.58 2.23
C ASP A 98 2.82 25.54 1.92
N ALA A 99 2.41 25.42 0.65
CA ALA A 99 1.50 24.37 0.18
C ALA A 99 2.12 22.98 0.40
N LEU A 100 3.36 22.76 -0.03
CA LEU A 100 4.07 21.49 0.18
C LEU A 100 4.25 21.16 1.67
N ARG A 101 4.57 22.16 2.50
CA ARG A 101 4.68 21.96 3.95
C ARG A 101 3.35 21.54 4.56
N THR A 102 2.25 22.18 4.17
CA THR A 102 0.91 21.85 4.64
C THR A 102 0.50 20.45 4.16
N ALA A 103 0.74 20.14 2.89
CA ALA A 103 0.45 18.81 2.34
C ALA A 103 1.22 17.71 3.08
N ARG A 104 2.52 17.89 3.33
CA ARG A 104 3.34 16.94 4.11
C ARG A 104 2.77 16.75 5.51
N TYR A 105 2.46 17.83 6.22
CA TYR A 105 1.83 17.77 7.53
C TYR A 105 0.49 17.00 7.54
N ARG A 106 -0.28 17.09 6.47
CA ARG A 106 -1.52 16.32 6.31
C ARG A 106 -1.24 14.85 6.04
N LEU A 107 -0.31 14.55 5.13
CA LEU A 107 0.08 13.19 4.78
C LEU A 107 0.70 12.42 5.95
N ASP A 108 1.44 13.09 6.84
CA ASP A 108 1.98 12.47 8.06
C ASP A 108 0.89 11.97 9.04
N ARG A 109 -0.37 12.31 8.79
CA ARG A 109 -1.53 11.95 9.62
C ARG A 109 -2.48 10.98 8.95
N VAL A 110 -2.26 10.64 7.69
CA VAL A 110 -3.03 9.59 7.04
C VAL A 110 -2.41 8.22 7.34
N PRO A 111 -3.20 7.14 7.28
CA PRO A 111 -2.66 5.80 7.42
C PRO A 111 -1.55 5.56 6.40
N GLN A 112 -0.40 5.10 6.86
CA GLN A 112 0.70 4.71 5.99
C GLN A 112 0.28 3.53 5.10
N LEU A 113 0.85 3.48 3.92
CA LEU A 113 0.71 2.37 3.00
C LEU A 113 2.01 1.56 2.97
N ILE A 114 1.90 0.27 3.20
CA ILE A 114 3.03 -0.67 3.19
C ILE A 114 3.04 -1.41 1.85
N PRO A 115 4.16 -1.42 1.11
CA PRO A 115 4.24 -2.07 -0.19
C PRO A 115 4.07 -3.58 -0.06
N VAL A 116 3.24 -4.15 -0.93
CA VAL A 116 3.04 -5.59 -1.12
C VAL A 116 3.81 -6.06 -2.35
N HIS A 117 3.55 -5.43 -3.50
CA HIS A 117 4.16 -5.78 -4.77
C HIS A 117 4.12 -4.58 -5.71
N SER A 118 5.25 -4.19 -6.32
CA SER A 118 5.32 -3.06 -7.25
C SER A 118 4.71 -1.78 -6.66
N HIS A 119 3.65 -1.27 -7.28
CA HIS A 119 2.87 -0.11 -6.83
C HIS A 119 1.57 -0.50 -6.09
N HIS A 120 1.51 -1.71 -5.58
CA HIS A 120 0.39 -2.22 -4.78
C HIS A 120 0.73 -2.19 -3.30
N TYR A 121 -0.21 -1.72 -2.51
CA TYR A 121 -0.02 -1.42 -1.10
C TYR A 121 -1.18 -1.91 -0.25
N LEU A 122 -0.88 -2.22 1.01
CA LEU A 122 -1.86 -2.41 2.07
C LEU A 122 -1.72 -1.29 3.11
N PRO A 123 -2.82 -0.89 3.76
CA PRO A 123 -2.74 0.02 4.91
C PRO A 123 -1.92 -0.60 6.05
N ALA A 124 -1.16 0.23 6.72
CA ALA A 124 -0.54 -0.11 7.99
C ALA A 124 -1.60 -0.17 9.10
N GLY A 125 -1.37 -1.00 10.12
CA GLY A 125 -2.19 -1.02 11.33
C GLY A 125 -2.29 -2.39 11.97
N ARG A 126 -1.59 -2.58 13.10
CA ARG A 126 -1.71 -3.78 13.94
C ARG A 126 -3.16 -3.90 14.47
N GLY A 127 -3.69 -5.11 14.52
CA GLY A 127 -5.07 -5.38 14.91
C GLY A 127 -6.10 -5.10 13.80
N SER A 128 -5.65 -4.84 12.57
CA SER A 128 -6.51 -4.69 11.39
C SER A 128 -6.22 -5.77 10.35
N SER A 129 -7.22 -6.11 9.55
CA SER A 129 -7.14 -7.19 8.57
C SER A 129 -8.23 -7.06 7.51
N GLY A 130 -8.05 -7.70 6.33
CA GLY A 130 -9.06 -7.72 5.28
C GLY A 130 -9.23 -6.38 4.55
N HIS A 131 -8.21 -5.54 4.58
CA HIS A 131 -8.20 -4.31 3.81
C HIS A 131 -8.00 -4.59 2.32
N PRO A 132 -8.62 -3.79 1.42
CA PRO A 132 -8.36 -3.89 0.00
C PRO A 132 -6.90 -3.55 -0.30
N VAL A 133 -6.32 -4.30 -1.24
CA VAL A 133 -5.02 -3.95 -1.82
C VAL A 133 -5.20 -2.82 -2.82
N LEU A 134 -4.51 -1.72 -2.60
CA LEU A 134 -4.58 -0.52 -3.41
C LEU A 134 -3.45 -0.46 -4.43
N SER A 135 -3.78 -0.20 -5.68
CA SER A 135 -2.84 0.29 -6.68
C SER A 135 -2.69 1.80 -6.51
N VAL A 136 -1.47 2.30 -6.30
CA VAL A 136 -1.22 3.72 -6.03
C VAL A 136 -0.14 4.26 -6.95
N VAL A 137 -0.53 5.17 -7.83
CA VAL A 137 0.39 5.89 -8.72
C VAL A 137 0.10 7.39 -8.60
N SER A 138 0.87 8.09 -7.80
CA SER A 138 0.60 9.51 -7.45
C SER A 138 -0.77 9.66 -6.77
N THR A 139 -1.69 10.38 -7.38
CA THR A 139 -3.07 10.57 -6.91
C THR A 139 -4.07 9.65 -7.62
N ASP A 140 -3.59 8.79 -8.51
CA ASP A 140 -4.41 7.75 -9.13
C ASP A 140 -4.38 6.50 -8.23
N VAL A 141 -5.50 6.26 -7.56
CA VAL A 141 -5.66 5.17 -6.59
C VAL A 141 -6.82 4.30 -7.02
N ALA A 142 -6.59 3.00 -7.09
CA ALA A 142 -7.61 2.02 -7.45
C ALA A 142 -7.55 0.78 -6.54
N VAL A 143 -8.68 0.15 -6.29
CA VAL A 143 -8.72 -1.16 -5.62
C VAL A 143 -8.28 -2.23 -6.61
N ARG A 144 -7.22 -2.97 -6.28
CA ARG A 144 -6.68 -4.06 -7.11
C ARG A 144 -7.13 -5.44 -6.65
N GLY A 145 -7.45 -5.58 -5.39
CA GLY A 145 -8.03 -6.77 -4.80
C GLY A 145 -8.83 -6.41 -3.56
N ALA A 146 -9.92 -7.14 -3.31
CA ALA A 146 -10.79 -6.89 -2.15
C ALA A 146 -10.10 -7.17 -0.82
N ASP A 147 -9.15 -8.07 -0.85
CA ASP A 147 -8.22 -8.43 0.22
C ASP A 147 -6.92 -8.99 -0.41
N LEU A 148 -5.97 -9.40 0.41
CA LEU A 148 -4.69 -9.93 -0.06
C LEU A 148 -4.84 -11.24 -0.85
N SER A 149 -5.82 -12.08 -0.52
CA SER A 149 -6.08 -13.32 -1.26
C SER A 149 -6.67 -13.06 -2.64
N ASP A 150 -7.61 -12.12 -2.72
CA ASP A 150 -8.19 -11.68 -4.00
C ASP A 150 -7.13 -11.01 -4.89
N PHE A 151 -6.25 -10.19 -4.30
CA PHE A 151 -5.13 -9.59 -5.01
C PHE A 151 -4.22 -10.63 -5.66
N VAL A 152 -3.86 -11.69 -4.93
CA VAL A 152 -3.01 -12.77 -5.47
C VAL A 152 -3.68 -13.46 -6.66
N GLU A 153 -4.98 -13.73 -6.60
CA GLU A 153 -5.73 -14.33 -7.71
C GLU A 153 -5.83 -13.41 -8.92
N VAL A 154 -6.06 -12.11 -8.70
CA VAL A 154 -6.22 -11.13 -9.78
C VAL A 154 -4.89 -10.81 -10.46
N GLU A 155 -3.81 -10.68 -9.69
CA GLU A 155 -2.51 -10.24 -10.21
C GLU A 155 -1.69 -11.39 -10.80
N PHE A 156 -1.76 -12.59 -10.22
CA PHE A 156 -0.89 -13.71 -10.56
C PHE A 156 -1.65 -14.95 -11.02
N GLY A 157 -2.93 -15.08 -10.71
CA GLY A 157 -3.80 -16.18 -11.10
C GLY A 157 -4.59 -15.90 -12.37
N SER A 158 -5.68 -16.63 -12.52
CA SER A 158 -6.68 -16.41 -13.58
C SER A 158 -7.99 -15.83 -13.05
N GLY A 159 -7.96 -15.33 -11.81
CA GLY A 159 -9.14 -14.80 -11.12
C GLY A 159 -9.63 -13.49 -11.73
N GLN A 160 -10.95 -13.33 -11.76
CA GLN A 160 -11.55 -12.01 -11.98
C GLN A 160 -11.62 -11.28 -10.64
N PRO A 161 -11.43 -9.96 -10.61
CA PRO A 161 -11.60 -9.18 -9.39
C PRO A 161 -12.98 -9.46 -8.79
N ARG A 162 -13.04 -9.78 -7.50
CA ARG A 162 -14.34 -9.81 -6.82
C ARG A 162 -14.93 -8.41 -6.91
N VAL A 163 -16.09 -8.31 -7.56
CA VAL A 163 -16.88 -7.07 -7.52
C VAL A 163 -17.33 -6.91 -6.06
N THR A 164 -16.54 -6.22 -5.30
CA THR A 164 -16.93 -5.81 -3.97
C THR A 164 -17.17 -4.30 -4.03
N ASP A 165 -18.21 -3.85 -3.34
CA ASP A 165 -18.29 -2.47 -2.88
C ASP A 165 -17.16 -2.24 -1.83
N ALA A 166 -15.97 -2.75 -2.11
CA ALA A 166 -14.79 -2.57 -1.27
C ALA A 166 -14.45 -1.09 -1.31
N VAL A 167 -15.20 -0.35 -0.54
CA VAL A 167 -14.87 1.01 -0.17
C VAL A 167 -13.49 0.89 0.47
N ALA A 168 -12.52 1.51 -0.14
CA ALA A 168 -11.24 1.68 0.51
C ALA A 168 -11.54 2.31 1.87
N THR A 169 -11.42 1.52 2.93
CA THR A 169 -11.75 1.90 4.32
C THR A 169 -10.66 2.79 4.93
N VAL A 170 -9.75 3.27 4.08
CA VAL A 170 -8.54 3.98 4.50
C VAL A 170 -8.72 5.46 4.22
N ALA A 171 -8.92 6.24 5.27
CA ALA A 171 -9.05 7.69 5.20
C ALA A 171 -8.01 8.32 4.24
N PHE A 172 -8.41 9.34 3.49
CA PHE A 172 -7.66 9.99 2.44
C PHE A 172 -7.49 9.14 1.17
N TRP A 173 -6.91 7.92 1.25
CA TRP A 173 -6.68 7.08 0.08
C TRP A 173 -7.99 6.64 -0.58
N SER A 174 -9.03 6.40 0.22
CA SER A 174 -10.38 6.09 -0.29
C SER A 174 -11.04 7.25 -1.06
N GLU A 175 -10.69 8.49 -0.74
CA GLU A 175 -11.20 9.66 -1.43
C GLU A 175 -10.62 9.82 -2.85
N LEU A 176 -9.44 9.23 -3.07
CA LEU A 176 -8.75 9.23 -4.35
C LEU A 176 -9.19 8.07 -5.27
N THR A 177 -9.92 7.08 -4.73
CA THR A 177 -10.46 6.00 -5.57
C THR A 177 -11.69 6.47 -6.33
N PRO A 178 -11.82 6.15 -7.64
CA PRO A 178 -13.04 6.44 -8.38
C PRO A 178 -14.25 5.79 -7.68
N ARG A 179 -15.28 6.57 -7.39
CA ARG A 179 -16.54 6.01 -6.91
C ARG A 179 -17.18 5.21 -8.04
N THR A 180 -17.27 3.90 -7.87
CA THR A 180 -18.08 3.04 -8.72
C THR A 180 -19.54 3.38 -8.47
N GLY A 181 -20.17 4.19 -9.37
CA GLY A 181 -21.61 4.45 -9.34
C GLY A 181 -22.02 5.86 -9.01
N GLY A 182 -21.59 6.83 -9.83
CA GLY A 182 -22.30 8.10 -9.99
C GLY A 182 -22.83 8.16 -11.42
N PRO A 183 -24.08 8.60 -11.65
CA PRO A 183 -24.60 8.79 -13.00
C PRO A 183 -23.81 9.87 -13.75
N PRO A 184 -23.81 9.81 -15.11
CA PRO A 184 -23.11 10.77 -15.95
C PRO A 184 -23.59 12.19 -15.78
#